data_9cfd48bc99189defa30ee3abe71ab3c8
#
_entry.id   9cfd48bc99189defa30ee3abe71ab3c8
#
_cell.length_a   1.000
_cell.length_b   1.000
_cell.length_c   1.000
_cell.angle_alpha   90.00
_cell.angle_beta   90.00
_cell.angle_gamma   90.00
#
_symmetry.space_group_name_H-M   'P 1'
#
loop_
_entity.id
_entity.type
_entity.pdbx_description
1 polymer ?
#
loop_
_entity_poly.entity_id
_entity_poly.type
_entity_poly.pdbx_seq_one_letter_code
_entity_poly.pdbx_strand_id
1 'polypeptide(L)'
;MHPARAGAGSGLVTRSGRRFAAVTVSTVLAIASSGILWAGPAAAENTQKDYPAVDVSKLVVRELPPGTPQTTATGTPAAGGGSVAGPTLAPGYVEKEYLVQGDASTYTGSVTGPAQVAQTNVPYATRVLVRYPKDASKFSGRVVVEPFNTSGNGTDADVVWAMLAPMLQKRGDAWVGVTERASAADALKKADPTRYADVNLSTNDVAWDVLAQVGAAVKKGGAQSPLPGLDPKHLYMAGYSQSGIDVAAFAMALAKHYGTPAGKPVYDGYFPAAHAASVTPLQAGTSVVPKFETPVMTPVGVPVVNLEDESGLEGFSAELPASAQAIVGQKDYTSVSSASVRRADSDRPGDQYRLYEVAGMPHAPGLQGCEGPASSFPDDAVARGTFALLNRWVETGQKPPRAPRVKMADIATVSKVAVDQNGNAIGGVRSPYLDDALFRYDVHAPGAITCELAGRETPLDHAALVKKYKNADTYMKQFTKGLDATIKAGYITSLDRAQLLTAQKQQATQLLGS
;
A
#
# COMPACT_ATOMS: atom_id res chain seq x y z
N MET A 1 51.77 -12.29 -43.51
CA MET A 1 52.03 -13.57 -44.27
C MET A 1 50.71 -14.32 -44.31
N HIS A 2 50.11 -14.34 -45.46
CA HIS A 2 49.10 -15.29 -45.96
C HIS A 2 49.81 -16.53 -46.44
N PRO A 3 49.21 -17.68 -46.76
CA PRO A 3 47.87 -18.05 -47.19
C PRO A 3 47.42 -19.42 -46.57
N ALA A 4 46.36 -20.13 -46.89
CA ALA A 4 45.33 -20.17 -47.90
C ALA A 4 44.50 -21.46 -47.75
N ARG A 5 43.24 -21.42 -48.21
CA ARG A 5 42.45 -22.38 -49.01
C ARG A 5 42.27 -23.83 -48.51
N ALA A 6 41.23 -24.53 -48.73
CA ALA A 6 39.96 -24.49 -49.46
C ALA A 6 39.48 -25.96 -49.49
N GLY A 7 38.19 -26.21 -49.69
CA GLY A 7 37.72 -27.52 -50.08
C GLY A 7 36.20 -27.69 -49.98
N ALA A 8 35.55 -27.51 -51.12
CA ALA A 8 34.12 -27.78 -51.34
C ALA A 8 33.89 -29.27 -51.65
N GLY A 9 32.66 -29.75 -51.37
CA GLY A 9 32.21 -31.05 -51.84
C GLY A 9 30.68 -31.11 -51.84
N SER A 10 30.14 -30.91 -53.02
CA SER A 10 28.75 -31.07 -53.42
C SER A 10 28.37 -32.55 -53.57
N GLY A 11 27.14 -32.93 -53.27
CA GLY A 11 26.56 -34.22 -53.59
C GLY A 11 25.04 -34.20 -53.60
N LEU A 12 24.47 -33.94 -54.76
CA LEU A 12 23.09 -34.21 -55.14
C LEU A 12 22.93 -35.71 -55.40
N VAL A 13 21.76 -36.34 -55.14
CA VAL A 13 21.05 -37.35 -55.96
C VAL A 13 19.82 -37.87 -55.21
N THR A 14 18.68 -37.57 -55.66
CA THR A 14 17.56 -38.17 -56.43
C THR A 14 16.46 -38.90 -55.64
N ARG A 15 15.27 -38.57 -56.15
CA ARG A 15 13.93 -39.10 -55.91
C ARG A 15 13.82 -40.62 -56.09
N SER A 16 12.93 -41.27 -55.34
CA SER A 16 12.00 -42.24 -55.93
C SER A 16 10.72 -42.34 -55.11
N GLY A 17 9.60 -42.15 -55.78
CA GLY A 17 8.25 -42.34 -55.24
C GLY A 17 7.80 -43.79 -55.48
N ARG A 18 6.90 -44.28 -54.61
CA ARG A 18 5.98 -45.37 -54.95
C ARG A 18 4.63 -45.12 -54.29
N ARG A 19 3.60 -45.08 -55.15
CA ARG A 19 2.19 -45.22 -54.86
C ARG A 19 1.85 -46.70 -54.70
N PHE A 20 0.98 -47.05 -53.78
CA PHE A 20 0.05 -48.20 -53.88
C PHE A 20 -1.07 -47.94 -52.87
N ALA A 21 -2.22 -47.76 -53.33
CA ALA A 21 -3.41 -48.56 -53.57
C ALA A 21 -4.29 -48.76 -52.33
N ALA A 22 -5.51 -48.20 -52.44
CA ALA A 22 -6.62 -48.36 -51.54
C ALA A 22 -7.16 -49.79 -51.57
N VAL A 23 -7.53 -50.33 -50.42
CA VAL A 23 -8.46 -51.45 -50.27
C VAL A 23 -9.58 -51.04 -49.31
N THR A 24 -10.75 -50.94 -49.90
CA THR A 24 -12.03 -50.79 -49.19
C THR A 24 -12.48 -52.14 -48.62
N VAL A 25 -12.67 -52.23 -47.30
CA VAL A 25 -13.47 -53.31 -46.71
C VAL A 25 -14.60 -52.67 -45.90
N SER A 26 -15.79 -52.80 -46.39
CA SER A 26 -17.03 -52.44 -45.70
C SER A 26 -17.35 -53.53 -44.69
N THR A 27 -17.39 -53.22 -43.40
CA THR A 27 -18.00 -54.05 -42.39
C THR A 27 -19.02 -53.25 -41.62
N VAL A 28 -20.27 -53.64 -41.77
CA VAL A 28 -21.41 -53.14 -40.99
C VAL A 28 -21.25 -53.65 -39.56
N LEU A 29 -21.22 -52.73 -38.61
CA LEU A 29 -21.35 -53.10 -37.21
C LEU A 29 -22.41 -52.22 -36.53
N ALA A 30 -23.27 -52.88 -35.81
CA ALA A 30 -24.43 -52.37 -35.11
C ALA A 30 -24.09 -51.25 -34.11
N ILE A 31 -24.89 -50.18 -34.10
CA ILE A 31 -24.81 -49.09 -33.12
C ILE A 31 -25.47 -49.58 -31.83
N ALA A 32 -24.64 -49.95 -30.83
CA ALA A 32 -25.09 -49.99 -29.45
C ALA A 32 -24.85 -48.59 -28.86
N SER A 33 -25.93 -47.89 -28.53
CA SER A 33 -25.93 -46.59 -27.88
C SER A 33 -25.49 -46.74 -26.42
N SER A 34 -24.20 -46.69 -26.17
CA SER A 34 -23.64 -46.43 -24.83
C SER A 34 -23.46 -44.95 -24.68
N GLY A 35 -24.33 -44.31 -23.86
CA GLY A 35 -24.21 -42.92 -23.47
C GLY A 35 -22.88 -42.68 -22.76
N ILE A 36 -21.93 -42.01 -23.44
CA ILE A 36 -20.77 -41.43 -22.80
C ILE A 36 -21.28 -40.16 -22.10
N LEU A 37 -21.50 -40.27 -20.78
CA LEU A 37 -21.58 -39.12 -19.89
C LEU A 37 -20.25 -38.39 -20.02
N TRP A 38 -20.26 -37.25 -20.68
CA TRP A 38 -19.20 -36.27 -20.59
C TRP A 38 -19.16 -35.80 -19.13
N ALA A 39 -18.25 -36.38 -18.33
CA ALA A 39 -17.85 -35.74 -17.10
C ALA A 39 -17.20 -34.42 -17.50
N GLY A 40 -17.92 -33.31 -17.33
CA GLY A 40 -17.32 -31.98 -17.37
C GLY A 40 -16.11 -31.95 -16.40
N PRO A 41 -15.13 -31.08 -16.65
CA PRO A 41 -14.00 -30.95 -15.73
C PRO A 41 -14.58 -30.77 -14.33
N ALA A 42 -14.25 -31.68 -13.43
CA ALA A 42 -14.60 -31.56 -12.02
C ALA A 42 -14.21 -30.14 -11.61
N ALA A 43 -15.18 -29.36 -11.18
CA ALA A 43 -14.91 -28.09 -10.54
C ALA A 43 -13.86 -28.39 -9.48
N ALA A 44 -12.68 -27.80 -9.60
CA ALA A 44 -11.66 -27.92 -8.58
C ALA A 44 -12.36 -27.58 -7.27
N GLU A 45 -12.52 -28.56 -6.41
CA GLU A 45 -13.00 -28.33 -5.04
C GLU A 45 -12.11 -27.23 -4.50
N ASN A 46 -12.74 -26.08 -4.31
CA ASN A 46 -12.13 -24.95 -3.64
C ASN A 46 -11.99 -25.40 -2.18
N THR A 47 -10.92 -26.12 -1.88
CA THR A 47 -10.52 -26.40 -0.49
C THR A 47 -10.18 -25.06 0.13
N GLN A 48 -11.24 -24.35 0.51
CA GLN A 48 -11.16 -23.13 1.29
C GLN A 48 -10.48 -23.56 2.60
N LYS A 49 -9.22 -23.20 2.73
CA LYS A 49 -8.44 -23.46 3.93
C LYS A 49 -9.15 -22.72 5.05
N ASP A 50 -9.72 -23.44 6.01
CA ASP A 50 -10.33 -22.82 7.17
C ASP A 50 -9.25 -22.06 7.93
N TYR A 51 -9.42 -20.75 8.03
CA TYR A 51 -8.55 -19.90 8.82
C TYR A 51 -8.84 -20.15 10.31
N PRO A 52 -7.83 -20.39 11.16
CA PRO A 52 -8.03 -20.54 12.60
C PRO A 52 -8.73 -19.32 13.18
N ALA A 53 -9.81 -19.54 13.92
CA ALA A 53 -10.56 -18.44 14.50
C ALA A 53 -9.76 -17.71 15.59
N VAL A 54 -9.72 -16.39 15.52
CA VAL A 54 -9.17 -15.53 16.59
C VAL A 54 -10.18 -15.50 17.73
N ASP A 55 -9.75 -15.92 18.93
CA ASP A 55 -10.59 -15.83 20.12
C ASP A 55 -10.58 -14.40 20.70
N VAL A 56 -11.69 -13.72 20.55
CA VAL A 56 -11.90 -12.37 21.12
C VAL A 56 -12.83 -12.38 22.33
N SER A 57 -13.20 -13.56 22.86
CA SER A 57 -14.17 -13.67 23.96
C SER A 57 -13.67 -13.05 25.27
N LYS A 58 -12.36 -13.01 25.46
CA LYS A 58 -11.69 -12.44 26.65
C LYS A 58 -11.26 -10.98 26.46
N LEU A 59 -11.44 -10.41 25.26
CA LEU A 59 -11.11 -9.00 25.04
C LEU A 59 -11.98 -8.10 25.92
N VAL A 60 -11.32 -7.18 26.59
CA VAL A 60 -11.95 -6.08 27.30
C VAL A 60 -11.81 -4.82 26.46
N VAL A 61 -12.94 -4.26 26.03
CA VAL A 61 -12.99 -3.02 25.26
C VAL A 61 -13.77 -2.00 26.05
N ARG A 62 -13.14 -0.89 26.45
CA ARG A 62 -13.79 0.21 27.16
C ARG A 62 -13.43 1.54 26.52
N GLU A 63 -14.42 2.42 26.43
CA GLU A 63 -14.19 3.79 25.96
C GLU A 63 -13.29 4.53 26.96
N LEU A 64 -12.29 5.24 26.45
CA LEU A 64 -11.45 6.09 27.29
C LEU A 64 -12.21 7.33 27.75
N PRO A 65 -11.87 7.93 28.89
CA PRO A 65 -12.50 9.16 29.37
C PRO A 65 -12.46 10.26 28.28
N PRO A 66 -13.41 11.21 28.29
CA PRO A 66 -13.36 12.34 27.36
C PRO A 66 -12.02 13.07 27.42
N GLY A 67 -11.51 13.49 26.26
CA GLY A 67 -10.22 14.16 26.13
C GLY A 67 -9.87 14.36 24.67
N THR A 68 -8.74 14.99 24.40
CA THR A 68 -8.24 15.16 23.04
C THR A 68 -7.39 13.96 22.65
N PRO A 69 -7.73 13.24 21.57
CA PRO A 69 -6.89 12.17 21.06
C PRO A 69 -5.49 12.63 20.73
N GLN A 70 -4.49 11.82 21.02
CA GLN A 70 -3.08 12.13 20.76
C GLN A 70 -2.64 11.45 19.46
N THR A 71 -2.55 12.20 18.37
CA THR A 71 -1.95 11.77 17.10
C THR A 71 -1.16 12.91 16.48
N THR A 72 -0.16 12.60 15.67
CA THR A 72 0.65 13.62 15.00
C THR A 72 0.04 14.13 13.70
N ALA A 73 -0.90 13.42 13.09
CA ALA A 73 -1.53 13.87 11.83
C ALA A 73 -2.67 14.87 12.05
N THR A 74 -3.23 14.96 13.25
CA THR A 74 -4.31 15.89 13.60
C THR A 74 -3.84 17.31 13.96
N GLY A 75 -2.68 17.73 13.45
CA GLY A 75 -2.22 19.12 13.61
C GLY A 75 -1.03 19.33 14.54
N THR A 76 -0.39 18.27 15.02
CA THR A 76 0.90 18.41 15.72
C THR A 76 2.02 18.50 14.68
N PRO A 77 2.98 19.44 14.80
CA PRO A 77 4.08 19.54 13.85
C PRO A 77 4.86 18.22 13.82
N ALA A 78 4.99 17.61 12.66
CA ALA A 78 6.03 16.61 12.44
C ALA A 78 7.38 17.23 12.81
N ALA A 79 8.31 16.45 13.37
CA ALA A 79 9.64 16.93 13.66
C ALA A 79 10.32 17.36 12.35
N GLY A 80 10.24 18.66 12.02
CA GLY A 80 10.66 19.23 10.75
C GLY A 80 9.89 20.49 10.34
N GLY A 81 8.91 20.92 11.16
CA GLY A 81 8.30 22.25 11.04
C GLY A 81 7.17 22.41 10.02
N GLY A 82 6.70 21.34 9.38
CA GLY A 82 5.50 21.38 8.54
C GLY A 82 4.28 20.88 9.30
N SER A 83 3.36 21.76 9.68
CA SER A 83 2.04 21.37 10.16
C SER A 83 1.18 21.04 8.95
N VAL A 84 1.04 19.78 8.61
CA VAL A 84 -0.09 19.35 7.78
C VAL A 84 -1.24 19.18 8.75
N ALA A 85 -2.15 20.15 8.78
CA ALA A 85 -3.41 20.00 9.49
C ALA A 85 -4.10 18.74 8.92
N GLY A 86 -4.29 17.73 9.76
CA GLY A 86 -5.01 16.53 9.36
C GLY A 86 -6.41 16.91 8.85
N PRO A 87 -7.03 16.07 8.00
CA PRO A 87 -8.34 16.38 7.43
C PRO A 87 -9.36 16.53 8.56
N THR A 88 -10.09 17.64 8.53
CA THR A 88 -11.17 17.92 9.48
C THR A 88 -12.20 16.80 9.45
N LEU A 89 -12.63 16.37 10.63
CA LEU A 89 -13.70 15.39 10.75
C LEU A 89 -14.98 15.98 10.16
N ALA A 90 -15.57 15.29 9.18
CA ALA A 90 -16.77 15.78 8.49
C ALA A 90 -17.98 15.85 9.46
N PRO A 91 -18.88 16.82 9.27
CA PRO A 91 -20.13 16.84 10.02
C PRO A 91 -20.87 15.51 9.92
N GLY A 92 -21.26 14.96 11.06
CA GLY A 92 -21.93 13.65 11.15
C GLY A 92 -20.98 12.46 11.33
N TYR A 93 -19.67 12.67 11.41
CA TYR A 93 -18.72 11.69 11.92
C TYR A 93 -18.48 11.91 13.42
N VAL A 94 -18.11 10.85 14.10
CA VAL A 94 -17.63 10.87 15.47
C VAL A 94 -16.23 10.29 15.55
N GLU A 95 -15.47 10.78 16.53
CA GLU A 95 -14.17 10.25 16.91
C GLU A 95 -14.25 9.77 18.36
N LYS A 96 -13.74 8.58 18.63
CA LYS A 96 -13.71 7.98 19.96
C LYS A 96 -12.43 7.18 20.17
N GLU A 97 -12.00 7.08 21.42
CA GLU A 97 -10.88 6.23 21.80
C GLU A 97 -11.31 5.14 22.77
N TYR A 98 -10.73 3.98 22.56
CA TYR A 98 -10.95 2.81 23.39
C TYR A 98 -9.63 2.26 23.92
N LEU A 99 -9.62 1.76 25.14
CA LEU A 99 -8.64 0.82 25.62
C LEU A 99 -9.09 -0.58 25.25
N VAL A 100 -8.23 -1.32 24.58
CA VAL A 100 -8.42 -2.73 24.25
C VAL A 100 -7.36 -3.55 24.98
N GLN A 101 -7.81 -4.49 25.81
CA GLN A 101 -6.95 -5.31 26.67
C GLN A 101 -7.19 -6.79 26.37
N GLY A 102 -6.12 -7.56 26.36
CA GLY A 102 -6.15 -8.99 26.11
C GLY A 102 -4.80 -9.65 26.34
N ASP A 103 -4.73 -10.90 25.98
CA ASP A 103 -3.50 -11.68 25.95
C ASP A 103 -3.12 -11.96 24.49
N ALA A 104 -1.87 -11.68 24.13
CA ALA A 104 -1.33 -11.86 22.80
C ALA A 104 -0.41 -13.08 22.73
N SER A 105 -0.30 -13.64 21.54
CA SER A 105 0.82 -14.50 21.15
C SER A 105 1.90 -13.66 20.48
N THR A 106 3.16 -14.06 20.63
CA THR A 106 4.27 -13.55 19.83
C THR A 106 4.75 -14.63 18.87
N TYR A 107 5.45 -14.24 17.83
CA TYR A 107 5.84 -15.15 16.75
C TYR A 107 7.32 -15.07 16.45
N THR A 108 7.86 -16.18 15.92
CA THR A 108 9.23 -16.31 15.41
C THR A 108 9.21 -16.91 14.01
N GLY A 109 10.33 -16.81 13.32
CA GLY A 109 10.49 -17.26 11.93
C GLY A 109 10.65 -16.10 10.95
N SER A 110 10.79 -16.45 9.67
CA SER A 110 10.87 -15.45 8.60
C SER A 110 9.47 -15.02 8.17
N VAL A 111 9.31 -13.76 7.77
CA VAL A 111 8.05 -13.23 7.20
C VAL A 111 7.62 -13.95 5.91
N THR A 112 8.53 -14.62 5.21
CA THR A 112 8.24 -15.42 4.01
C THR A 112 7.98 -16.89 4.30
N GLY A 113 8.25 -17.34 5.52
CA GLY A 113 8.09 -18.72 5.99
C GLY A 113 6.86 -18.89 6.88
N PRO A 114 6.65 -20.10 7.40
CA PRO A 114 5.61 -20.33 8.39
C PRO A 114 6.00 -19.63 9.72
N ALA A 115 5.19 -18.68 10.15
CA ALA A 115 5.31 -18.11 11.49
C ALA A 115 5.05 -19.20 12.55
N GLN A 116 5.85 -19.20 13.60
CA GLN A 116 5.72 -20.13 14.73
C GLN A 116 5.42 -19.34 15.99
N VAL A 117 4.51 -19.82 16.83
CA VAL A 117 4.24 -19.21 18.12
C VAL A 117 5.47 -19.33 19.01
N ALA A 118 5.98 -18.19 19.49
CA ALA A 118 7.11 -18.11 20.39
C ALA A 118 6.67 -18.07 21.86
N GLN A 119 5.66 -17.24 22.15
CA GLN A 119 5.07 -17.10 23.48
C GLN A 119 3.54 -16.96 23.34
N THR A 120 2.82 -17.34 24.38
CA THR A 120 1.36 -17.15 24.51
C THR A 120 1.05 -16.42 25.81
N ASN A 121 -0.16 -15.87 25.92
CA ASN A 121 -0.64 -15.19 27.11
C ASN A 121 0.27 -14.01 27.53
N VAL A 122 0.79 -13.26 26.56
CA VAL A 122 1.52 -12.01 26.83
C VAL A 122 0.48 -10.91 26.99
N PRO A 123 0.30 -10.36 28.20
CA PRO A 123 -0.76 -9.37 28.43
C PRO A 123 -0.45 -8.07 27.73
N TYR A 124 -1.48 -7.46 27.15
CA TYR A 124 -1.38 -6.14 26.54
C TYR A 124 -2.59 -5.28 26.86
N ALA A 125 -2.38 -3.98 26.81
CA ALA A 125 -3.43 -2.97 26.85
C ALA A 125 -3.08 -1.88 25.84
N THR A 126 -3.85 -1.75 24.78
CA THR A 126 -3.55 -0.79 23.71
C THR A 126 -4.66 0.22 23.49
N ARG A 127 -4.31 1.38 22.94
CA ARG A 127 -5.24 2.40 22.48
C ARG A 127 -5.73 2.09 21.08
N VAL A 128 -7.04 2.17 20.87
CA VAL A 128 -7.69 2.12 19.56
C VAL A 128 -8.48 3.41 19.36
N LEU A 129 -8.14 4.18 18.34
CA LEU A 129 -8.83 5.39 17.90
C LEU A 129 -9.76 5.04 16.76
N VAL A 130 -11.02 5.47 16.82
CA VAL A 130 -11.99 5.16 15.75
C VAL A 130 -12.68 6.42 15.25
N ARG A 131 -12.96 6.44 13.93
CA ARG A 131 -13.71 7.50 13.26
C ARG A 131 -14.78 6.85 12.38
N TYR A 132 -16.05 7.20 12.60
CA TYR A 132 -17.17 6.55 11.90
C TYR A 132 -18.40 7.46 11.82
N PRO A 133 -19.37 7.18 10.91
CA PRO A 133 -20.63 7.91 10.84
C PRO A 133 -21.43 7.76 12.14
N LYS A 134 -21.86 8.87 12.75
CA LYS A 134 -22.72 8.88 13.95
C LYS A 134 -24.05 8.18 13.69
N ASP A 135 -24.60 8.37 12.51
CA ASP A 135 -25.81 7.68 12.02
C ASP A 135 -25.41 6.37 11.38
N ALA A 136 -25.71 5.25 12.03
CA ALA A 136 -25.38 3.91 11.56
C ALA A 136 -26.00 3.59 10.18
N SER A 137 -27.12 4.23 9.81
CA SER A 137 -27.73 4.04 8.48
C SER A 137 -26.88 4.59 7.34
N LYS A 138 -25.93 5.48 7.64
CA LYS A 138 -24.96 6.04 6.69
C LYS A 138 -23.65 5.26 6.62
N PHE A 139 -23.50 4.23 7.45
CA PHE A 139 -22.32 3.38 7.42
C PHE A 139 -22.32 2.50 6.15
N SER A 140 -21.23 2.55 5.41
CA SER A 140 -21.09 1.82 4.13
C SER A 140 -20.91 0.31 4.28
N GLY A 141 -20.57 -0.17 5.47
CA GLY A 141 -20.13 -1.53 5.74
C GLY A 141 -18.61 -1.73 5.60
N ARG A 142 -17.85 -0.70 5.20
CA ARG A 142 -16.39 -0.77 5.04
C ARG A 142 -15.67 -0.23 6.26
N VAL A 143 -14.63 -0.94 6.66
CA VAL A 143 -13.73 -0.48 7.73
C VAL A 143 -12.29 -0.58 7.26
N VAL A 144 -11.52 0.46 7.49
CA VAL A 144 -10.06 0.49 7.30
C VAL A 144 -9.40 0.41 8.66
N VAL A 145 -8.56 -0.58 8.89
CA VAL A 145 -7.70 -0.69 10.07
C VAL A 145 -6.30 -0.24 9.69
N GLU A 146 -5.78 0.72 10.42
CA GLU A 146 -4.44 1.28 10.24
C GLU A 146 -3.60 1.02 11.49
N PRO A 147 -2.51 0.22 11.43
CA PRO A 147 -1.46 0.32 12.42
C PRO A 147 -0.88 1.73 12.33
N PHE A 148 -0.75 2.44 13.46
CA PHE A 148 -0.24 3.81 13.42
C PHE A 148 1.21 3.86 12.97
N ASN A 149 1.54 4.88 12.20
CA ASN A 149 2.91 5.16 11.81
C ASN A 149 3.65 5.87 12.96
N THR A 150 4.80 5.35 13.37
CA THR A 150 5.59 5.90 14.48
C THR A 150 6.96 6.43 14.05
N SER A 151 7.24 6.49 12.74
CA SER A 151 8.56 6.82 12.20
C SER A 151 9.04 8.26 12.49
N GLY A 152 8.12 9.19 12.77
CA GLY A 152 8.49 10.60 12.96
C GLY A 152 9.22 10.87 14.26
N ASN A 153 8.68 10.42 15.39
CA ASN A 153 9.20 10.67 16.75
C ASN A 153 8.79 9.60 17.77
N GLY A 154 8.38 8.43 17.28
CA GLY A 154 7.88 7.35 18.13
C GLY A 154 6.45 7.54 18.64
N THR A 155 5.73 8.58 18.17
CA THR A 155 4.32 8.80 18.48
C THR A 155 3.42 8.33 17.34
N ASP A 156 2.17 8.02 17.65
CA ASP A 156 1.18 7.60 16.68
C ASP A 156 0.86 8.68 15.65
N ALA A 157 0.92 8.35 14.36
CA ALA A 157 0.51 9.18 13.24
C ALA A 157 -0.48 8.43 12.36
N ASP A 158 -1.62 9.03 12.08
CA ASP A 158 -2.73 8.49 11.28
C ASP A 158 -2.56 8.84 9.79
N VAL A 159 -1.47 8.39 9.17
CA VAL A 159 -1.08 8.75 7.80
C VAL A 159 -2.09 8.28 6.76
N VAL A 160 -2.59 7.04 6.89
CA VAL A 160 -3.62 6.51 5.97
C VAL A 160 -4.92 7.29 6.12
N TRP A 161 -5.32 7.62 7.36
CA TRP A 161 -6.47 8.51 7.54
C TRP A 161 -6.24 9.84 6.85
N ALA A 162 -5.10 10.49 7.05
CA ALA A 162 -4.81 11.78 6.44
C ALA A 162 -4.97 11.76 4.91
N MET A 163 -4.52 10.70 4.25
CA MET A 163 -4.62 10.53 2.80
C MET A 163 -6.02 10.15 2.33
N LEU A 164 -6.70 9.24 3.03
CA LEU A 164 -7.95 8.62 2.56
C LEU A 164 -9.22 9.30 3.10
N ALA A 165 -9.15 10.10 4.16
CA ALA A 165 -10.31 10.64 4.86
C ALA A 165 -11.35 11.35 3.97
N PRO A 166 -10.98 12.17 2.96
CA PRO A 166 -11.98 12.78 2.07
C PRO A 166 -12.86 11.74 1.38
N MET A 167 -12.28 10.62 0.97
CA MET A 167 -13.01 9.52 0.33
C MET A 167 -13.78 8.70 1.36
N LEU A 168 -13.16 8.31 2.48
CA LEU A 168 -13.78 7.48 3.51
C LEU A 168 -15.02 8.18 4.07
N GLN A 169 -14.89 9.45 4.44
CA GLN A 169 -15.99 10.25 4.97
C GLN A 169 -17.11 10.47 3.94
N LYS A 170 -16.77 10.73 2.68
CA LYS A 170 -17.75 10.89 1.60
C LYS A 170 -18.59 9.61 1.37
N ARG A 171 -17.98 8.46 1.60
CA ARG A 171 -18.61 7.14 1.35
C ARG A 171 -19.32 6.59 2.58
N GLY A 172 -19.09 7.13 3.76
CA GLY A 172 -19.58 6.60 5.03
C GLY A 172 -18.77 5.39 5.54
N ASP A 173 -17.49 5.30 5.18
CA ASP A 173 -16.60 4.24 5.66
C ASP A 173 -16.16 4.53 7.11
N ALA A 174 -15.90 3.50 7.92
CA ALA A 174 -15.26 3.66 9.24
C ALA A 174 -13.75 3.47 9.14
N TRP A 175 -13.03 4.08 10.07
CA TRP A 175 -11.58 3.94 10.21
C TRP A 175 -11.23 3.61 11.66
N VAL A 176 -10.21 2.76 11.84
CA VAL A 176 -9.73 2.23 13.12
C VAL A 176 -8.22 2.33 13.16
N GLY A 177 -7.66 3.24 13.94
CA GLY A 177 -6.22 3.34 14.19
C GLY A 177 -5.83 2.56 15.43
N VAL A 178 -4.76 1.78 15.35
CA VAL A 178 -4.28 0.90 16.42
C VAL A 178 -2.88 1.30 16.85
N THR A 179 -2.72 1.64 18.14
CA THR A 179 -1.39 1.79 18.74
C THR A 179 -0.77 0.40 18.92
N GLU A 180 0.27 0.10 18.17
CA GLU A 180 0.88 -1.24 18.17
C GLU A 180 2.33 -1.26 18.65
N ARG A 181 2.94 -0.09 18.83
CA ARG A 181 4.35 0.06 19.23
C ARG A 181 4.48 0.47 20.69
N ALA A 182 5.45 -0.13 21.40
CA ALA A 182 5.76 0.19 22.79
C ALA A 182 6.14 1.67 22.95
N SER A 183 6.92 2.23 22.01
CA SER A 183 7.28 3.64 22.02
C SER A 183 6.10 4.58 21.97
N ALA A 184 5.07 4.25 21.16
CA ALA A 184 3.85 5.04 21.06
C ALA A 184 3.00 4.92 22.34
N ALA A 185 2.90 3.72 22.93
CA ALA A 185 2.25 3.51 24.20
C ALA A 185 2.88 4.37 25.31
N ASP A 186 4.21 4.45 25.33
CA ASP A 186 4.93 5.30 26.28
C ASP A 186 4.75 6.79 26.01
N ALA A 187 4.72 7.19 24.72
CA ALA A 187 4.44 8.56 24.32
C ALA A 187 3.02 8.99 24.74
N LEU A 188 2.01 8.13 24.60
CA LEU A 188 0.64 8.38 25.07
C LEU A 188 0.60 8.60 26.59
N LYS A 189 1.23 7.71 27.38
CA LYS A 189 1.32 7.86 28.83
C LYS A 189 2.02 9.15 29.25
N LYS A 190 3.06 9.55 28.51
CA LYS A 190 3.77 10.80 28.76
C LYS A 190 2.92 12.04 28.42
N ALA A 191 2.11 11.97 27.37
CA ALA A 191 1.24 13.07 26.93
C ALA A 191 0.08 13.31 27.88
N ASP A 192 -0.60 12.25 28.36
CA ASP A 192 -1.66 12.31 29.35
C ASP A 192 -1.61 11.07 30.25
N PRO A 193 -0.87 11.15 31.37
CA PRO A 193 -0.67 10.02 32.28
C PRO A 193 -1.93 9.57 33.02
N THR A 194 -2.96 10.39 33.06
CA THR A 194 -4.24 10.01 33.65
C THR A 194 -5.12 9.24 32.65
N ARG A 195 -5.24 9.78 31.44
CA ARG A 195 -6.07 9.19 30.39
C ARG A 195 -5.54 7.85 29.91
N TYR A 196 -4.23 7.76 29.70
CA TYR A 196 -3.56 6.59 29.15
C TYR A 196 -2.80 5.74 30.19
N ALA A 197 -3.15 5.89 31.49
CA ALA A 197 -2.50 5.17 32.59
C ALA A 197 -2.40 3.65 32.35
N ASP A 198 -3.45 3.05 31.81
CA ASP A 198 -3.56 1.61 31.62
C ASP A 198 -2.99 1.12 30.29
N VAL A 199 -2.58 2.02 29.37
CA VAL A 199 -1.95 1.60 28.11
C VAL A 199 -0.61 0.95 28.43
N ASN A 200 -0.40 -0.29 27.94
CA ASN A 200 0.83 -1.04 28.19
C ASN A 200 1.11 -2.03 27.04
N LEU A 201 2.21 -1.78 26.35
CA LEU A 201 2.79 -2.69 25.36
C LEU A 201 4.23 -2.98 25.77
N SER A 202 4.49 -4.17 26.29
CA SER A 202 5.82 -4.57 26.80
C SER A 202 6.85 -4.81 25.68
N THR A 203 6.39 -5.13 24.49
CA THR A 203 7.20 -5.40 23.29
C THR A 203 6.39 -5.13 22.03
N ASN A 204 7.05 -4.78 20.91
CA ASN A 204 6.40 -4.66 19.61
C ASN A 204 5.98 -6.03 19.04
N ASP A 205 6.49 -7.13 19.58
CA ASP A 205 6.19 -8.49 19.07
C ASP A 205 4.72 -8.89 19.29
N VAL A 206 4.01 -8.22 20.21
CA VAL A 206 2.56 -8.42 20.41
C VAL A 206 1.71 -7.76 19.32
N ALA A 207 2.26 -6.84 18.53
CA ALA A 207 1.56 -6.08 17.51
C ALA A 207 0.74 -6.96 16.56
N TRP A 208 1.30 -8.09 16.18
CA TRP A 208 0.69 -9.03 15.24
C TRP A 208 -0.65 -9.58 15.73
N ASP A 209 -0.66 -10.07 16.96
CA ASP A 209 -1.87 -10.62 17.58
C ASP A 209 -2.85 -9.52 17.98
N VAL A 210 -2.36 -8.37 18.43
CA VAL A 210 -3.18 -7.17 18.70
C VAL A 210 -3.96 -6.76 17.45
N LEU A 211 -3.30 -6.64 16.30
CA LEU A 211 -3.94 -6.29 15.02
C LEU A 211 -4.96 -7.35 14.58
N ALA A 212 -4.64 -8.64 14.79
CA ALA A 212 -5.56 -9.72 14.49
C ALA A 212 -6.80 -9.69 15.40
N GLN A 213 -6.62 -9.50 16.70
CA GLN A 213 -7.70 -9.47 17.68
C GLN A 213 -8.60 -8.23 17.51
N VAL A 214 -8.02 -7.05 17.29
CA VAL A 214 -8.80 -5.82 17.00
C VAL A 214 -9.60 -6.00 15.71
N GLY A 215 -8.97 -6.50 14.63
CA GLY A 215 -9.68 -6.78 13.39
C GLY A 215 -10.81 -7.79 13.53
N ALA A 216 -10.58 -8.89 14.26
CA ALA A 216 -11.59 -9.91 14.52
C ALA A 216 -12.75 -9.37 15.40
N ALA A 217 -12.44 -8.54 16.40
CA ALA A 217 -13.42 -7.88 17.24
C ALA A 217 -14.30 -6.91 16.45
N VAL A 218 -13.69 -6.10 15.57
CA VAL A 218 -14.40 -5.21 14.64
C VAL A 218 -15.34 -6.03 13.75
N LYS A 219 -14.85 -7.11 13.16
CA LYS A 219 -15.63 -7.96 12.23
C LYS A 219 -16.75 -8.72 12.94
N LYS A 220 -16.54 -9.13 14.18
CA LYS A 220 -17.57 -9.79 15.02
C LYS A 220 -18.67 -8.83 15.46
N GLY A 221 -18.32 -7.57 15.72
CA GLY A 221 -19.26 -6.60 16.33
C GLY A 221 -19.57 -6.90 17.80
N GLY A 222 -20.60 -6.24 18.35
CA GLY A 222 -21.04 -6.42 19.73
C GLY A 222 -20.17 -5.71 20.77
N ALA A 223 -20.18 -6.20 22.00
CA ALA A 223 -19.53 -5.54 23.14
C ALA A 223 -17.98 -5.50 23.06
N GLN A 224 -17.38 -6.42 22.32
CA GLN A 224 -15.93 -6.46 22.08
C GLN A 224 -15.48 -5.58 20.90
N SER A 225 -16.40 -4.94 20.17
CA SER A 225 -16.05 -4.08 19.03
C SER A 225 -15.88 -2.63 19.48
N PRO A 226 -14.80 -1.94 19.05
CA PRO A 226 -14.67 -0.50 19.26
C PRO A 226 -15.58 0.32 18.30
N LEU A 227 -16.39 -0.33 17.46
CA LEU A 227 -17.37 0.28 16.55
C LEU A 227 -18.79 -0.11 16.98
N PRO A 228 -19.33 0.46 18.08
CA PRO A 228 -20.60 0.04 18.64
C PRO A 228 -21.76 0.32 17.67
N GLY A 229 -22.61 -0.69 17.47
CA GLY A 229 -23.81 -0.58 16.63
C GLY A 229 -23.58 -0.59 15.12
N LEU A 230 -22.35 -0.76 14.66
CA LEU A 230 -22.04 -0.94 13.24
C LEU A 230 -21.92 -2.43 12.88
N ASP A 231 -22.22 -2.76 11.63
CA ASP A 231 -22.15 -4.11 11.06
C ASP A 231 -21.17 -4.13 9.87
N PRO A 232 -19.86 -4.31 10.13
CA PRO A 232 -18.84 -4.35 9.10
C PRO A 232 -19.03 -5.51 8.13
N LYS A 233 -19.00 -5.21 6.82
CA LYS A 233 -19.09 -6.21 5.73
C LYS A 233 -17.71 -6.51 5.16
N HIS A 234 -16.87 -5.48 5.04
CA HIS A 234 -15.53 -5.57 4.49
C HIS A 234 -14.53 -4.88 5.40
N LEU A 235 -13.45 -5.58 5.70
CA LEU A 235 -12.38 -5.10 6.56
C LEU A 235 -11.06 -5.09 5.79
N TYR A 236 -10.43 -3.93 5.71
CA TYR A 236 -9.15 -3.73 5.04
C TYR A 236 -8.07 -3.36 6.06
N MET A 237 -6.86 -3.89 5.89
CA MET A 237 -5.70 -3.37 6.61
C MET A 237 -4.89 -2.51 5.65
N ALA A 238 -4.62 -1.27 6.04
CA ALA A 238 -3.89 -0.31 5.23
C ALA A 238 -2.81 0.39 6.06
N GLY A 239 -1.64 0.61 5.45
CA GLY A 239 -0.53 1.32 6.06
C GLY A 239 0.29 2.06 5.00
N TYR A 240 0.98 3.11 5.43
CA TYR A 240 1.85 3.92 4.59
C TYR A 240 3.22 4.08 5.24
N SER A 241 4.31 3.96 4.47
CA SER A 241 5.67 4.06 5.00
C SER A 241 5.92 2.97 6.06
N GLN A 242 6.36 3.32 7.26
CA GLN A 242 6.61 2.36 8.34
C GLN A 242 5.38 1.49 8.65
N SER A 243 4.16 2.05 8.73
CA SER A 243 2.97 1.22 8.89
C SER A 243 2.64 0.38 7.66
N GLY A 244 3.04 0.79 6.46
CA GLY A 244 3.02 -0.03 5.25
C GLY A 244 3.94 -1.25 5.34
N ILE A 245 5.11 -1.08 5.96
CA ILE A 245 6.07 -2.15 6.28
C ILE A 245 5.42 -3.20 7.20
N ASP A 246 4.68 -2.76 8.22
CA ASP A 246 3.97 -3.65 9.16
C ASP A 246 2.79 -4.37 8.48
N VAL A 247 2.02 -3.66 7.65
CA VAL A 247 0.93 -4.28 6.86
C VAL A 247 1.46 -5.34 5.90
N ALA A 248 2.59 -5.09 5.23
CA ALA A 248 3.24 -6.06 4.35
C ALA A 248 3.70 -7.30 5.13
N ALA A 249 4.34 -7.11 6.29
CA ALA A 249 4.79 -8.19 7.16
C ALA A 249 3.61 -9.05 7.65
N PHE A 250 2.55 -8.41 8.18
CA PHE A 250 1.34 -9.10 8.61
C PHE A 250 0.70 -9.89 7.47
N ALA A 251 0.54 -9.27 6.31
CA ALA A 251 -0.08 -9.90 5.14
C ALA A 251 0.69 -11.16 4.71
N MET A 252 2.03 -11.10 4.68
CA MET A 252 2.86 -12.21 4.22
C MET A 252 2.94 -13.35 5.23
N ALA A 253 3.22 -13.04 6.49
CA ALA A 253 3.51 -14.05 7.51
C ALA A 253 2.26 -14.56 8.23
N LEU A 254 1.26 -13.70 8.44
CA LEU A 254 0.22 -13.96 9.44
C LEU A 254 -1.21 -13.92 8.92
N ALA A 255 -1.47 -13.36 7.73
CA ALA A 255 -2.83 -13.31 7.20
C ALA A 255 -3.55 -14.68 7.17
N LYS A 256 -2.79 -15.76 6.97
CA LYS A 256 -3.33 -17.13 6.94
C LYS A 256 -3.42 -17.80 8.32
N HIS A 257 -2.87 -17.18 9.35
CA HIS A 257 -2.94 -17.67 10.73
C HIS A 257 -4.21 -17.23 11.45
N TYR A 258 -4.91 -16.22 10.90
CA TYR A 258 -6.02 -15.59 11.59
C TYR A 258 -7.30 -15.60 10.79
N GLY A 259 -8.35 -16.08 11.42
CA GLY A 259 -9.69 -16.17 10.84
C GLY A 259 -10.80 -15.73 11.77
N THR A 260 -11.99 -15.71 11.22
CA THR A 260 -13.25 -15.57 11.96
C THR A 260 -13.78 -16.95 12.35
N PRO A 261 -14.76 -17.05 13.27
CA PRO A 261 -15.43 -18.30 13.60
C PRO A 261 -16.07 -19.01 12.39
N ALA A 262 -16.32 -18.28 11.29
CA ALA A 262 -16.85 -18.83 10.05
C ALA A 262 -15.75 -19.31 9.07
N GLY A 263 -14.50 -19.45 9.51
CA GLY A 263 -13.37 -19.90 8.67
C GLY A 263 -12.97 -18.90 7.58
N LYS A 264 -13.39 -17.64 7.68
CA LYS A 264 -13.04 -16.55 6.75
C LYS A 264 -11.82 -15.79 7.25
N PRO A 265 -11.03 -15.15 6.39
CA PRO A 265 -9.93 -14.29 6.84
C PRO A 265 -10.45 -13.14 7.71
N VAL A 266 -9.64 -12.66 8.63
CA VAL A 266 -9.96 -11.46 9.43
C VAL A 266 -10.04 -10.24 8.51
N TYR A 267 -9.03 -10.03 7.69
CA TYR A 267 -9.00 -8.94 6.72
C TYR A 267 -9.33 -9.45 5.32
N ASP A 268 -10.18 -8.72 4.59
CA ASP A 268 -10.64 -9.07 3.26
C ASP A 268 -9.70 -8.55 2.16
N GLY A 269 -8.80 -7.63 2.50
CA GLY A 269 -7.78 -7.11 1.60
C GLY A 269 -6.73 -6.28 2.32
N TYR A 270 -5.54 -6.16 1.70
CA TYR A 270 -4.39 -5.44 2.24
C TYR A 270 -3.92 -4.35 1.28
N PHE A 271 -3.55 -3.20 1.87
CA PHE A 271 -3.00 -2.04 1.16
C PHE A 271 -1.69 -1.58 1.82
N PRO A 272 -0.59 -2.32 1.64
CA PRO A 272 0.72 -1.82 1.98
C PRO A 272 1.11 -0.73 0.98
N ALA A 273 1.47 0.47 1.47
CA ALA A 273 1.80 1.60 0.61
C ALA A 273 3.14 2.21 1.00
N ALA A 274 3.94 2.60 0.01
CA ALA A 274 5.21 3.31 0.16
C ALA A 274 6.17 2.64 1.18
N HIS A 275 6.23 1.31 1.15
CA HIS A 275 7.02 0.54 2.12
C HIS A 275 8.39 0.10 1.58
N ALA A 276 8.75 0.52 0.36
CA ALA A 276 10.03 0.20 -0.30
C ALA A 276 10.37 -1.31 -0.24
N ALA A 277 9.36 -2.17 -0.42
CA ALA A 277 9.43 -3.62 -0.25
C ALA A 277 10.00 -4.11 1.10
N SER A 278 10.15 -3.22 2.07
CA SER A 278 10.61 -3.57 3.42
C SER A 278 9.48 -4.21 4.23
N VAL A 279 9.85 -5.08 5.16
CA VAL A 279 8.93 -5.71 6.11
C VAL A 279 9.56 -5.76 7.51
N THR A 280 8.74 -5.57 8.53
CA THR A 280 9.15 -5.72 9.92
C THR A 280 9.35 -7.19 10.25
N PRO A 281 10.48 -7.59 10.88
CA PRO A 281 10.66 -8.96 11.34
C PRO A 281 9.62 -9.32 12.42
N LEU A 282 9.24 -10.59 12.49
CA LEU A 282 8.24 -11.05 13.48
C LEU A 282 8.68 -10.81 14.93
N GLN A 283 9.96 -10.73 15.18
CA GLN A 283 10.58 -10.38 16.46
C GLN A 283 11.34 -9.05 16.31
N ALA A 284 10.65 -7.97 16.62
CA ALA A 284 11.20 -6.61 16.59
C ALA A 284 11.65 -6.11 17.98
N GLY A 285 11.25 -6.81 19.05
CA GLY A 285 11.53 -6.43 20.43
C GLY A 285 10.94 -5.05 20.77
N THR A 286 11.73 -4.18 21.36
CA THR A 286 11.33 -2.79 21.66
C THR A 286 11.97 -1.76 20.71
N SER A 287 12.61 -2.21 19.64
CA SER A 287 13.28 -1.31 18.69
C SER A 287 12.26 -0.41 17.97
N VAL A 288 12.55 0.88 17.94
CA VAL A 288 11.74 1.86 17.17
C VAL A 288 11.93 1.65 15.67
N VAL A 289 13.17 1.33 15.27
CA VAL A 289 13.51 0.98 13.88
C VAL A 289 14.23 -0.37 13.90
N PRO A 290 13.52 -1.49 13.74
CA PRO A 290 14.13 -2.80 13.65
C PRO A 290 14.91 -2.95 12.33
N LYS A 291 15.78 -3.97 12.28
CA LYS A 291 16.43 -4.33 11.01
C LYS A 291 15.38 -4.93 10.08
N PHE A 292 14.90 -4.14 9.12
CA PHE A 292 13.91 -4.58 8.14
C PHE A 292 14.46 -5.66 7.21
N GLU A 293 13.57 -6.55 6.78
CA GLU A 293 13.80 -7.50 5.69
C GLU A 293 13.24 -6.92 4.38
N THR A 294 13.77 -7.35 3.24
CA THR A 294 13.30 -6.92 1.90
C THR A 294 12.98 -8.14 1.03
N PRO A 295 11.95 -8.91 1.38
CA PRO A 295 11.57 -10.09 0.60
C PRO A 295 10.66 -9.74 -0.59
N VAL A 296 10.58 -10.66 -1.53
CA VAL A 296 9.51 -10.65 -2.53
C VAL A 296 8.18 -10.98 -1.86
N MET A 297 7.15 -10.17 -2.09
CA MET A 297 5.80 -10.40 -1.54
C MET A 297 5.27 -11.79 -1.89
N THR A 298 4.86 -12.57 -0.90
CA THR A 298 4.30 -13.93 -1.07
C THR A 298 2.78 -13.91 -1.32
N PRO A 299 2.16 -15.02 -1.78
CA PRO A 299 0.70 -15.14 -1.85
C PRO A 299 0.03 -15.04 -0.48
N VAL A 300 -0.93 -14.11 -0.34
CA VAL A 300 -1.55 -13.75 0.94
C VAL A 300 -2.86 -14.51 1.21
N GLY A 301 -3.57 -14.90 0.16
CA GLY A 301 -4.88 -15.57 0.28
C GLY A 301 -6.08 -14.67 -0.04
N VAL A 302 -5.92 -13.37 0.08
CA VAL A 302 -6.90 -12.32 -0.26
C VAL A 302 -6.26 -11.27 -1.16
N PRO A 303 -7.04 -10.38 -1.80
CA PRO A 303 -6.50 -9.32 -2.64
C PRO A 303 -5.52 -8.39 -1.92
N VAL A 304 -4.41 -8.09 -2.61
CA VAL A 304 -3.42 -7.10 -2.19
C VAL A 304 -3.21 -6.09 -3.31
N VAL A 305 -3.32 -4.82 -2.99
CA VAL A 305 -2.83 -3.73 -3.83
C VAL A 305 -1.65 -3.09 -3.10
N ASN A 306 -0.47 -3.29 -3.67
CA ASN A 306 0.76 -2.68 -3.19
C ASN A 306 1.02 -1.40 -3.99
N LEU A 307 1.10 -0.27 -3.30
CA LEU A 307 1.40 1.04 -3.87
C LEU A 307 2.82 1.43 -3.51
N GLU A 308 3.68 1.65 -4.51
CA GLU A 308 5.05 2.10 -4.30
C GLU A 308 5.27 3.47 -4.93
N ASP A 309 5.86 4.38 -4.18
CA ASP A 309 6.36 5.66 -4.68
C ASP A 309 7.68 5.47 -5.45
N GLU A 310 8.05 6.46 -6.25
CA GLU A 310 9.31 6.40 -7.00
C GLU A 310 10.52 6.47 -6.07
N SER A 311 10.42 7.17 -4.92
CA SER A 311 11.49 7.24 -3.94
C SER A 311 11.85 5.86 -3.40
N GLY A 312 10.86 5.02 -3.09
CA GLY A 312 11.04 3.64 -2.65
C GLY A 312 11.63 2.74 -3.74
N LEU A 313 11.35 3.05 -5.03
CA LEU A 313 11.98 2.33 -6.16
C LEU A 313 13.45 2.66 -6.29
N GLU A 314 13.85 3.91 -6.11
CA GLU A 314 15.26 4.30 -6.14
C GLU A 314 15.97 3.88 -4.85
N GLY A 315 15.32 3.98 -3.70
CA GLY A 315 15.95 3.92 -2.39
C GLY A 315 16.77 5.18 -2.14
N PHE A 316 17.28 5.34 -0.94
CA PHE A 316 18.13 6.48 -0.59
C PHE A 316 19.05 6.15 0.59
N SER A 317 20.08 6.98 0.77
CA SER A 317 20.95 6.94 1.95
C SER A 317 21.15 8.37 2.44
N ALA A 318 20.80 8.63 3.67
CA ALA A 318 20.90 9.95 4.29
C ALA A 318 21.40 9.89 5.73
N GLU A 319 22.13 10.92 6.14
CA GLU A 319 22.52 11.09 7.54
C GLU A 319 21.28 11.46 8.37
N LEU A 320 21.08 10.74 9.46
CA LEU A 320 19.98 11.01 10.37
C LEU A 320 20.27 12.25 11.22
N PRO A 321 19.28 13.09 11.54
CA PRO A 321 19.44 14.16 12.52
C PRO A 321 19.78 13.57 13.90
N ALA A 322 20.52 14.30 14.73
CA ALA A 322 21.00 13.83 16.03
C ALA A 322 19.90 13.26 16.94
N SER A 323 18.69 13.84 16.88
CA SER A 323 17.52 13.33 17.61
C SER A 323 17.11 11.94 17.15
N ALA A 324 17.12 11.68 15.84
CA ALA A 324 16.80 10.36 15.29
C ALA A 324 17.94 9.38 15.54
N GLN A 325 19.21 9.80 15.43
CA GLN A 325 20.37 8.96 15.78
C GLN A 325 20.28 8.45 17.22
N ALA A 326 19.86 9.30 18.16
CA ALA A 326 19.70 8.92 19.57
C ALA A 326 18.61 7.86 19.78
N ILE A 327 17.58 7.85 18.92
CA ILE A 327 16.46 6.90 18.99
C ILE A 327 16.82 5.57 18.30
N VAL A 328 17.41 5.64 17.12
CA VAL A 328 17.65 4.45 16.27
C VAL A 328 19.04 3.83 16.49
N GLY A 329 19.95 4.53 17.17
CA GLY A 329 21.31 4.04 17.43
C GLY A 329 22.22 3.97 16.20
N GLN A 330 21.84 4.64 15.11
CA GLN A 330 22.57 4.66 13.84
C GLN A 330 22.79 6.09 13.38
N LYS A 331 23.93 6.36 12.73
CA LYS A 331 24.23 7.67 12.16
C LYS A 331 23.52 7.89 10.83
N ASP A 332 23.50 6.88 10.00
CA ASP A 332 22.97 6.93 8.65
C ASP A 332 21.78 5.98 8.51
N TYR A 333 20.82 6.34 7.69
CA TYR A 333 19.70 5.48 7.29
C TYR A 333 19.80 5.19 5.79
N THR A 334 19.67 3.93 5.43
CA THR A 334 19.61 3.50 4.03
C THR A 334 18.31 2.75 3.77
N SER A 335 17.49 3.28 2.89
CA SER A 335 16.37 2.58 2.29
C SER A 335 16.84 1.86 1.03
N VAL A 336 16.68 0.55 1.01
CA VAL A 336 17.08 -0.26 -0.15
C VAL A 336 16.04 -0.12 -1.26
N SER A 337 16.52 -0.02 -2.51
CA SER A 337 15.66 0.01 -3.70
C SER A 337 14.71 -1.19 -3.77
N SER A 338 13.41 -0.94 -3.86
CA SER A 338 12.40 -1.99 -4.03
C SER A 338 12.39 -2.61 -5.42
N ALA A 339 13.07 -1.99 -6.39
CA ALA A 339 13.14 -2.47 -7.77
C ALA A 339 13.77 -3.87 -7.91
N SER A 340 14.64 -4.27 -6.96
CA SER A 340 15.31 -5.58 -6.95
C SER A 340 14.40 -6.75 -6.55
N VAL A 341 13.28 -6.47 -5.87
CA VAL A 341 12.37 -7.50 -5.30
C VAL A 341 10.94 -7.40 -5.84
N ARG A 342 10.80 -6.85 -7.04
CA ARG A 342 9.51 -6.72 -7.73
C ARG A 342 8.85 -8.07 -7.93
N ARG A 343 7.56 -8.11 -7.68
CA ARG A 343 6.70 -9.25 -7.97
C ARG A 343 5.81 -8.96 -9.18
N ALA A 344 5.56 -9.98 -10.00
CA ALA A 344 4.57 -9.89 -11.07
C ALA A 344 3.14 -9.86 -10.52
N ASP A 345 2.26 -9.11 -11.19
CA ASP A 345 0.82 -9.10 -10.90
C ASP A 345 0.21 -10.48 -11.07
N SER A 346 -0.72 -10.83 -10.18
CA SER A 346 -1.41 -12.11 -10.21
C SER A 346 -2.93 -11.96 -10.06
N ASP A 347 -3.67 -12.77 -10.79
CA ASP A 347 -5.13 -12.87 -10.72
C ASP A 347 -5.60 -14.23 -10.24
N ARG A 348 -4.68 -15.09 -9.78
CA ARG A 348 -4.99 -16.46 -9.36
C ARG A 348 -5.76 -16.43 -8.03
N PRO A 349 -6.76 -17.31 -7.83
CA PRO A 349 -7.39 -17.45 -6.53
C PRO A 349 -6.35 -17.72 -5.43
N GLY A 350 -6.48 -17.04 -4.31
CA GLY A 350 -5.52 -17.11 -3.20
C GLY A 350 -4.17 -16.40 -3.44
N ASP A 351 -4.01 -15.79 -4.62
CA ASP A 351 -2.81 -15.08 -5.03
C ASP A 351 -3.16 -13.84 -5.87
N GLN A 352 -4.09 -13.03 -5.39
CA GLN A 352 -4.53 -11.82 -6.05
C GLN A 352 -3.63 -10.67 -5.64
N TYR A 353 -2.83 -10.15 -6.59
CA TYR A 353 -1.81 -9.14 -6.32
C TYR A 353 -1.69 -8.10 -7.43
N ARG A 354 -1.60 -6.84 -7.06
CA ARG A 354 -1.20 -5.71 -7.93
C ARG A 354 -0.10 -4.92 -7.27
N LEU A 355 0.90 -4.57 -8.06
CA LEU A 355 1.93 -3.60 -7.70
C LEU A 355 1.76 -2.37 -8.58
N TYR A 356 1.51 -1.24 -7.97
CA TYR A 356 1.47 0.06 -8.62
C TYR A 356 2.68 0.89 -8.21
N GLU A 357 3.61 1.03 -9.13
CA GLU A 357 4.75 1.92 -9.00
C GLU A 357 4.38 3.25 -9.64
N VAL A 358 4.43 4.33 -8.86
CA VAL A 358 3.92 5.64 -9.29
C VAL A 358 5.07 6.55 -9.67
N ALA A 359 5.19 6.79 -10.98
CA ALA A 359 6.22 7.67 -11.52
C ALA A 359 6.00 9.13 -11.05
N GLY A 360 7.06 9.80 -10.62
CA GLY A 360 7.07 11.18 -10.13
C GLY A 360 6.58 11.36 -8.69
N MET A 361 6.16 10.30 -8.03
CA MET A 361 5.65 10.37 -6.66
C MET A 361 6.79 10.31 -5.65
N PRO A 362 7.05 11.39 -4.89
CA PRO A 362 7.96 11.34 -3.74
C PRO A 362 7.29 10.67 -2.55
N HIS A 363 8.07 10.33 -1.52
CA HIS A 363 7.56 9.61 -0.36
C HIS A 363 6.59 10.44 0.51
N ALA A 364 6.89 11.72 0.71
CA ALA A 364 6.10 12.61 1.58
C ALA A 364 6.12 14.04 1.04
N PRO A 365 5.41 14.33 -0.08
CA PRO A 365 5.38 15.66 -0.67
C PRO A 365 4.82 16.69 0.34
N GLY A 366 5.25 17.95 0.18
CA GLY A 366 4.76 19.05 1.01
C GLY A 366 5.48 19.24 2.34
N LEU A 367 6.46 18.40 2.72
CA LEU A 367 7.35 18.70 3.83
C LEU A 367 8.14 19.97 3.53
N GLN A 368 8.28 20.84 4.56
CA GLN A 368 8.88 22.15 4.43
C GLN A 368 10.33 22.17 4.91
N GLY A 369 11.07 23.24 4.56
CA GLY A 369 12.43 23.46 5.02
C GLY A 369 13.51 22.86 4.13
N CYS A 370 13.15 22.38 2.93
CA CYS A 370 14.08 21.85 1.95
C CYS A 370 14.43 22.90 0.88
N GLU A 371 15.53 22.71 0.18
CA GLU A 371 15.95 23.59 -0.91
C GLU A 371 15.02 23.45 -2.13
N GLY A 372 14.52 24.56 -2.63
CA GLY A 372 13.64 24.65 -3.79
C GLY A 372 12.15 24.46 -3.47
N PRO A 373 11.29 24.55 -4.48
CA PRO A 373 9.85 24.33 -4.33
C PRO A 373 9.56 22.87 -3.95
N ALA A 374 8.71 22.68 -2.93
CA ALA A 374 8.23 21.36 -2.56
C ALA A 374 7.43 20.73 -3.71
N SER A 375 7.48 19.41 -3.83
CA SER A 375 6.71 18.68 -4.84
C SER A 375 5.20 18.89 -4.64
N SER A 376 4.50 19.24 -5.71
CA SER A 376 3.04 19.34 -5.76
C SER A 376 2.38 18.07 -6.31
N PHE A 377 3.10 16.97 -6.40
CA PHE A 377 2.57 15.70 -6.88
C PHE A 377 1.40 15.24 -6.00
N PRO A 378 0.25 14.82 -6.56
CA PRO A 378 -0.96 14.50 -5.80
C PRO A 378 -0.96 13.04 -5.29
N ASP A 379 -0.04 12.70 -4.40
CA ASP A 379 0.14 11.35 -3.83
C ASP A 379 -1.12 10.82 -3.15
N ASP A 380 -1.80 11.67 -2.38
CA ASP A 380 -3.03 11.35 -1.68
C ASP A 380 -4.18 11.00 -2.63
N ALA A 381 -4.31 11.68 -3.77
CA ALA A 381 -5.31 11.37 -4.79
C ALA A 381 -5.04 10.03 -5.47
N VAL A 382 -3.75 9.68 -5.69
CA VAL A 382 -3.34 8.38 -6.22
C VAL A 382 -3.58 7.28 -5.19
N ALA A 383 -3.27 7.51 -3.91
CA ALA A 383 -3.56 6.57 -2.83
C ALA A 383 -5.07 6.27 -2.74
N ARG A 384 -5.94 7.31 -2.80
CA ARG A 384 -7.40 7.14 -2.84
C ARG A 384 -7.85 6.31 -4.04
N GLY A 385 -7.31 6.57 -5.22
CA GLY A 385 -7.66 5.84 -6.44
C GLY A 385 -7.29 4.36 -6.34
N THR A 386 -6.05 4.07 -5.98
CA THR A 386 -5.53 2.70 -5.89
C THR A 386 -6.16 1.91 -4.74
N PHE A 387 -6.46 2.54 -3.61
CA PHE A 387 -7.25 1.92 -2.54
C PHE A 387 -8.70 1.62 -2.98
N ALA A 388 -9.32 2.50 -3.75
CA ALA A 388 -10.66 2.24 -4.31
C ALA A 388 -10.66 1.05 -5.30
N LEU A 389 -9.56 0.83 -6.02
CA LEU A 389 -9.38 -0.36 -6.85
C LEU A 389 -9.32 -1.65 -6.01
N LEU A 390 -8.64 -1.63 -4.86
CA LEU A 390 -8.65 -2.76 -3.90
C LEU A 390 -10.07 -3.04 -3.41
N ASN A 391 -10.79 -2.01 -2.96
CA ASN A 391 -12.16 -2.19 -2.47
C ASN A 391 -13.04 -2.86 -3.53
N ARG A 392 -13.01 -2.37 -4.77
CA ARG A 392 -13.78 -2.95 -5.87
C ARG A 392 -13.40 -4.40 -6.13
N TRP A 393 -12.10 -4.73 -6.07
CA TRP A 393 -11.65 -6.11 -6.26
C TRP A 393 -12.20 -7.05 -5.20
N VAL A 394 -12.13 -6.65 -3.92
CA VAL A 394 -12.67 -7.42 -2.79
C VAL A 394 -14.18 -7.58 -2.91
N GLU A 395 -14.90 -6.49 -3.16
CA GLU A 395 -16.37 -6.45 -3.08
C GLU A 395 -17.08 -7.06 -4.28
N THR A 396 -16.49 -6.94 -5.47
CA THR A 396 -17.14 -7.32 -6.72
C THR A 396 -16.40 -8.38 -7.52
N GLY A 397 -15.16 -8.71 -7.13
CA GLY A 397 -14.27 -9.56 -7.91
C GLY A 397 -13.71 -8.87 -9.18
N GLN A 398 -14.06 -7.60 -9.43
CA GLN A 398 -13.54 -6.87 -10.59
C GLN A 398 -12.04 -6.60 -10.44
N LYS A 399 -11.27 -7.27 -11.27
CA LYS A 399 -9.81 -7.17 -11.27
C LYS A 399 -9.36 -5.75 -11.59
N PRO A 400 -8.47 -5.16 -10.77
CA PRO A 400 -7.88 -3.86 -11.07
C PRO A 400 -7.03 -3.91 -12.34
N PRO A 401 -6.84 -2.79 -13.06
CA PRO A 401 -5.96 -2.75 -14.22
C PRO A 401 -4.54 -3.12 -13.82
N ARG A 402 -3.78 -3.66 -14.77
CA ARG A 402 -2.33 -3.82 -14.63
C ARG A 402 -1.64 -2.55 -15.11
N ALA A 403 -0.60 -2.12 -14.40
CA ALA A 403 0.25 -1.03 -14.83
C ALA A 403 1.63 -1.56 -15.28
N PRO A 404 2.28 -0.90 -16.26
CA PRO A 404 3.68 -1.17 -16.53
C PRO A 404 4.52 -0.84 -15.28
N ARG A 405 5.70 -1.43 -15.16
CA ARG A 405 6.66 -1.05 -14.11
C ARG A 405 7.43 0.20 -14.54
N VAL A 406 7.86 0.99 -13.57
CA VAL A 406 8.82 2.07 -13.81
C VAL A 406 10.11 1.46 -14.38
N LYS A 407 10.66 2.06 -15.43
CA LYS A 407 11.91 1.60 -16.02
C LYS A 407 13.07 2.05 -15.16
N MET A 408 13.97 1.13 -14.87
CA MET A 408 15.22 1.43 -14.17
C MET A 408 16.34 1.68 -15.18
N ALA A 409 17.17 2.68 -14.91
CA ALA A 409 18.43 2.88 -15.61
C ALA A 409 19.51 1.95 -15.05
N ASP A 410 19.49 1.74 -13.72
CA ASP A 410 20.30 0.75 -13.03
C ASP A 410 19.49 0.14 -11.86
N ILE A 411 20.00 -0.95 -11.29
CA ILE A 411 19.46 -1.55 -10.05
C ILE A 411 20.64 -1.82 -9.12
N ALA A 412 20.65 -1.12 -7.98
CA ALA A 412 21.67 -1.21 -6.95
C ALA A 412 20.99 -1.06 -5.55
N THR A 413 21.76 -0.88 -4.49
CA THR A 413 21.20 -0.53 -3.17
C THR A 413 20.44 0.79 -3.22
N VAL A 414 21.03 1.80 -3.87
CA VAL A 414 20.35 3.03 -4.30
C VAL A 414 20.39 3.02 -5.83
N SER A 415 19.23 2.88 -6.44
CA SER A 415 19.03 2.70 -7.87
C SER A 415 18.69 4.02 -8.56
N LYS A 416 18.64 4.03 -9.88
CA LYS A 416 18.16 5.17 -10.67
C LYS A 416 17.07 4.73 -11.63
N VAL A 417 16.00 5.51 -11.70
CA VAL A 417 14.98 5.33 -12.75
C VAL A 417 15.48 5.83 -14.09
N ALA A 418 14.99 5.24 -15.18
CA ALA A 418 15.17 5.80 -16.51
C ALA A 418 14.20 6.97 -16.71
N VAL A 419 14.70 8.10 -17.21
CA VAL A 419 13.93 9.33 -17.36
C VAL A 419 13.69 9.70 -18.82
N ASP A 420 12.62 10.45 -19.07
CA ASP A 420 12.29 11.05 -20.37
C ASP A 420 13.10 12.34 -20.62
N GLN A 421 12.83 13.02 -21.74
CA GLN A 421 13.48 14.28 -22.10
C GLN A 421 13.24 15.43 -21.12
N ASN A 422 12.23 15.33 -20.26
CA ASN A 422 11.91 16.31 -19.22
C ASN A 422 12.57 15.96 -17.88
N GLY A 423 13.26 14.82 -17.79
CA GLY A 423 13.83 14.29 -16.56
C GLY A 423 12.83 13.57 -15.65
N ASN A 424 11.65 13.22 -16.15
CA ASN A 424 10.62 12.48 -15.39
C ASN A 424 10.68 10.97 -15.70
N ALA A 425 10.38 10.13 -14.72
CA ALA A 425 10.46 8.68 -14.83
C ALA A 425 9.60 8.10 -15.98
N ILE A 426 10.10 7.06 -16.62
CA ILE A 426 9.44 6.35 -17.71
C ILE A 426 8.77 5.07 -17.19
N GLY A 427 7.53 4.81 -17.60
CA GLY A 427 6.76 3.64 -17.16
C GLY A 427 6.00 3.92 -15.86
N GLY A 428 5.63 2.86 -15.14
CA GLY A 428 4.83 2.98 -13.92
C GLY A 428 3.38 3.44 -14.16
N VAL A 429 2.69 3.73 -13.08
CA VAL A 429 1.43 4.49 -13.11
C VAL A 429 1.77 5.93 -13.43
N ARG A 430 1.39 6.37 -14.62
CA ARG A 430 1.61 7.75 -15.06
C ARG A 430 0.31 8.54 -15.02
N SER A 431 0.47 9.84 -14.84
CA SER A 431 -0.62 10.80 -14.83
C SER A 431 -0.26 11.99 -15.73
N PRO A 432 -1.19 12.90 -16.03
CA PRO A 432 -0.89 14.09 -16.83
C PRO A 432 0.14 15.01 -16.16
N TYR A 433 0.44 14.86 -14.89
CA TYR A 433 1.55 15.56 -14.23
C TYR A 433 2.90 15.26 -14.89
N LEU A 434 3.07 14.04 -15.43
CA LEU A 434 4.29 13.63 -16.14
C LEU A 434 4.11 13.63 -17.66
N ASP A 435 2.94 13.22 -18.18
CA ASP A 435 2.70 13.11 -19.63
C ASP A 435 2.52 14.49 -20.29
N ASP A 436 1.90 15.39 -19.55
CA ASP A 436 1.70 16.81 -19.92
C ASP A 436 2.49 17.74 -18.98
N ALA A 437 3.74 17.36 -18.66
CA ALA A 437 4.51 17.97 -17.60
C ALA A 437 4.69 19.49 -17.76
N LEU A 438 4.54 20.21 -16.65
CA LEU A 438 5.02 21.57 -16.41
C LEU A 438 6.32 21.57 -15.60
N PHE A 439 6.57 20.48 -14.88
CA PHE A 439 7.69 20.34 -13.95
C PHE A 439 8.46 19.04 -14.21
N ARG A 440 9.72 19.08 -13.84
CA ARG A 440 10.47 17.87 -13.49
C ARG A 440 10.21 17.61 -12.01
N TYR A 441 9.86 16.38 -11.67
CA TYR A 441 9.66 15.90 -10.32
C TYR A 441 10.90 15.12 -9.87
N ASP A 442 11.71 15.73 -9.01
CA ASP A 442 12.82 15.04 -8.35
C ASP A 442 12.27 14.43 -7.05
N VAL A 443 12.18 13.12 -6.96
CA VAL A 443 11.59 12.43 -5.81
C VAL A 443 12.45 12.47 -4.55
N HIS A 444 13.70 12.88 -4.69
CA HIS A 444 14.63 13.18 -3.61
C HIS A 444 15.08 14.64 -3.72
N ALA A 445 15.07 15.36 -2.60
CA ALA A 445 15.64 16.70 -2.51
C ALA A 445 16.89 16.69 -1.63
N PRO A 446 17.92 17.51 -1.96
CA PRO A 446 19.11 17.61 -1.13
C PRO A 446 18.81 18.09 0.30
N GLY A 447 19.55 17.60 1.28
CA GLY A 447 19.46 18.06 2.66
C GLY A 447 19.27 16.95 3.69
N ALA A 448 18.46 17.24 4.72
CA ALA A 448 18.13 16.28 5.76
C ALA A 448 17.23 15.15 5.21
N ILE A 449 17.10 14.05 5.96
CA ILE A 449 16.26 12.91 5.58
C ILE A 449 14.81 13.32 5.24
N THR A 450 14.28 14.33 5.89
CA THR A 450 12.96 14.88 5.55
C THR A 450 12.90 15.43 4.13
N CYS A 451 14.00 15.95 3.62
CA CYS A 451 14.11 16.44 2.25
C CYS A 451 14.26 15.29 1.24
N GLU A 452 15.02 14.26 1.59
CA GLU A 452 15.07 13.02 0.81
C GLU A 452 13.69 12.39 0.61
N LEU A 453 12.79 12.57 1.59
CA LEU A 453 11.42 12.05 1.52
C LEU A 453 10.45 13.01 0.81
N ALA A 454 10.70 14.34 0.93
CA ALA A 454 9.78 15.35 0.42
C ALA A 454 9.77 15.46 -1.10
N GLY A 455 10.91 15.22 -1.72
CA GLY A 455 11.12 15.55 -3.12
C GLY A 455 10.98 17.05 -3.41
N ARG A 456 11.15 17.41 -4.66
CA ARG A 456 10.95 18.80 -5.14
C ARG A 456 10.45 18.80 -6.58
N GLU A 457 9.95 19.95 -7.00
CA GLU A 457 9.63 20.16 -8.40
C GLU A 457 10.45 21.33 -8.98
N THR A 458 10.82 21.18 -10.25
CA THR A 458 11.57 22.20 -10.99
C THR A 458 10.79 22.55 -12.25
N PRO A 459 10.38 23.82 -12.47
CA PRO A 459 9.71 24.20 -13.70
C PRO A 459 10.54 23.84 -14.93
N LEU A 460 9.89 23.32 -15.97
CA LEU A 460 10.52 23.09 -17.26
C LEU A 460 10.83 24.43 -17.95
N ASP A 461 11.73 24.40 -18.93
CA ASP A 461 12.12 25.59 -19.69
C ASP A 461 10.89 26.31 -20.28
N HIS A 462 10.77 27.62 -19.99
CA HIS A 462 9.61 28.41 -20.37
C HIS A 462 9.42 28.44 -21.90
N ALA A 463 10.49 28.58 -22.68
CA ALA A 463 10.39 28.59 -24.13
C ALA A 463 9.92 27.26 -24.70
N ALA A 464 10.37 26.14 -24.09
CA ALA A 464 9.90 24.80 -24.43
C ALA A 464 8.42 24.61 -24.08
N LEU A 465 7.97 25.10 -22.91
CA LEU A 465 6.57 25.06 -22.50
C LEU A 465 5.68 25.88 -23.43
N VAL A 466 6.06 27.11 -23.76
CA VAL A 466 5.29 27.97 -24.68
C VAL A 466 5.27 27.36 -26.09
N LYS A 467 6.38 26.79 -26.56
CA LYS A 467 6.41 26.08 -27.84
C LYS A 467 5.45 24.88 -27.89
N LYS A 468 5.36 24.11 -26.79
CA LYS A 468 4.51 22.92 -26.68
C LYS A 468 3.03 23.27 -26.48
N TYR A 469 2.73 24.15 -25.53
CA TYR A 469 1.38 24.38 -25.05
C TYR A 469 0.76 25.72 -25.49
N LYS A 470 1.57 26.69 -25.92
CA LYS A 470 1.20 28.06 -26.28
C LYS A 470 0.77 28.92 -25.11
N ASN A 471 -0.24 28.51 -24.34
CA ASN A 471 -0.80 29.19 -23.18
C ASN A 471 -1.44 28.20 -22.21
N ALA A 472 -1.85 28.70 -21.03
CA ALA A 472 -2.47 27.89 -19.98
C ALA A 472 -3.77 27.22 -20.42
N ASP A 473 -4.60 27.88 -21.23
CA ASP A 473 -5.87 27.28 -21.66
C ASP A 473 -5.68 26.06 -22.58
N THR A 474 -4.71 26.12 -23.47
CA THR A 474 -4.37 24.98 -24.36
C THR A 474 -3.78 23.82 -23.55
N TYR A 475 -2.89 24.16 -22.61
CA TYR A 475 -2.36 23.17 -21.66
C TYR A 475 -3.48 22.50 -20.87
N MET A 476 -4.39 23.28 -20.25
CA MET A 476 -5.47 22.75 -19.42
C MET A 476 -6.44 21.83 -20.18
N LYS A 477 -6.67 22.06 -21.48
CA LYS A 477 -7.45 21.14 -22.31
C LYS A 477 -6.79 19.76 -22.40
N GLN A 478 -5.46 19.75 -22.58
CA GLN A 478 -4.69 18.52 -22.69
C GLN A 478 -4.59 17.82 -21.33
N PHE A 479 -4.22 18.55 -20.29
CA PHE A 479 -4.14 18.03 -18.91
C PHE A 479 -5.48 17.44 -18.44
N THR A 480 -6.61 18.14 -18.69
CA THR A 480 -7.94 17.66 -18.33
C THR A 480 -8.25 16.32 -18.98
N LYS A 481 -7.93 16.16 -20.27
CA LYS A 481 -8.10 14.88 -20.99
C LYS A 481 -7.26 13.76 -20.38
N GLY A 482 -6.02 14.04 -20.02
CA GLY A 482 -5.13 13.11 -19.35
C GLY A 482 -5.64 12.72 -17.95
N LEU A 483 -6.09 13.71 -17.17
CA LEU A 483 -6.66 13.48 -15.84
C LEU A 483 -7.94 12.62 -15.91
N ASP A 484 -8.84 12.90 -16.85
CA ASP A 484 -10.06 12.11 -17.06
C ASP A 484 -9.73 10.66 -17.47
N ALA A 485 -8.67 10.45 -18.24
CA ALA A 485 -8.18 9.11 -18.58
C ALA A 485 -7.62 8.38 -17.34
N THR A 486 -6.85 9.06 -16.49
CA THR A 486 -6.31 8.53 -15.23
C THR A 486 -7.43 8.17 -14.25
N ILE A 487 -8.48 9.00 -14.16
CA ILE A 487 -9.68 8.73 -13.36
C ILE A 487 -10.43 7.51 -13.91
N LYS A 488 -10.62 7.43 -15.23
CA LYS A 488 -11.27 6.29 -15.88
C LYS A 488 -10.50 4.98 -15.64
N ALA A 489 -9.19 5.02 -15.59
CA ALA A 489 -8.35 3.87 -15.24
C ALA A 489 -8.45 3.50 -13.75
N GLY A 490 -8.91 4.41 -12.89
CA GLY A 490 -9.11 4.21 -11.46
C GLY A 490 -7.90 4.58 -10.60
N TYR A 491 -6.83 5.14 -11.17
CA TYR A 491 -5.64 5.55 -10.41
C TYR A 491 -5.82 6.84 -9.62
N ILE A 492 -6.83 7.63 -9.95
CA ILE A 492 -7.28 8.82 -9.22
C ILE A 492 -8.81 8.73 -9.14
N THR A 493 -9.42 9.26 -8.07
CA THR A 493 -10.87 9.26 -7.94
C THR A 493 -11.50 10.51 -8.59
N SER A 494 -12.78 10.41 -9.00
CA SER A 494 -13.54 11.58 -9.47
C SER A 494 -13.75 12.63 -8.37
N LEU A 495 -13.59 12.25 -7.10
CA LEU A 495 -13.66 13.16 -5.95
C LEU A 495 -12.59 14.24 -6.03
N ASP A 496 -11.41 13.90 -6.50
CA ASP A 496 -10.22 14.76 -6.52
C ASP A 496 -10.20 15.71 -7.73
N ARG A 497 -10.96 15.39 -8.78
CA ARG A 497 -10.90 16.05 -10.10
C ARG A 497 -10.94 17.58 -10.04
N ALA A 498 -11.91 18.13 -9.34
CA ALA A 498 -12.11 19.59 -9.32
C ALA A 498 -10.94 20.32 -8.63
N GLN A 499 -10.46 19.77 -7.51
CA GLN A 499 -9.32 20.33 -6.77
C GLN A 499 -8.05 20.27 -7.60
N LEU A 500 -7.76 19.12 -8.24
CA LEU A 500 -6.57 18.94 -9.07
C LEU A 500 -6.58 19.89 -10.28
N LEU A 501 -7.73 20.05 -10.96
CA LEU A 501 -7.84 21.01 -12.07
C LEU A 501 -7.64 22.46 -11.61
N THR A 502 -8.15 22.83 -10.44
CA THR A 502 -7.98 24.20 -9.90
C THR A 502 -6.51 24.47 -9.57
N ALA A 503 -5.85 23.56 -8.86
CA ALA A 503 -4.43 23.70 -8.52
C ALA A 503 -3.57 23.77 -9.78
N GLN A 504 -3.81 22.87 -10.74
CA GLN A 504 -3.02 22.82 -11.96
C GLN A 504 -3.22 24.05 -12.86
N LYS A 505 -4.44 24.62 -12.88
CA LYS A 505 -4.70 25.87 -13.61
C LYS A 505 -3.91 27.04 -13.04
N GLN A 506 -3.78 27.13 -11.71
CA GLN A 506 -2.96 28.17 -11.07
C GLN A 506 -1.50 28.06 -11.50
N GLN A 507 -0.92 26.86 -11.45
CA GLN A 507 0.46 26.62 -11.89
C GLN A 507 0.66 26.90 -13.39
N ALA A 508 -0.28 26.46 -14.22
CA ALA A 508 -0.23 26.72 -15.67
C ALA A 508 -0.29 28.22 -15.99
N THR A 509 -1.14 28.97 -15.30
CA THR A 509 -1.23 30.43 -15.49
C THR A 509 0.05 31.14 -15.09
N GLN A 510 0.70 30.69 -14.01
CA GLN A 510 1.98 31.26 -13.56
C GLN A 510 3.11 31.01 -14.57
N LEU A 511 3.14 29.83 -15.18
CA LEU A 511 4.23 29.40 -16.06
C LEU A 511 4.03 29.75 -17.54
N LEU A 512 2.78 29.88 -18.01
CA LEU A 512 2.45 30.03 -19.44
C LEU A 512 1.72 31.34 -19.75
N GLY A 513 1.30 32.09 -18.73
CA GLY A 513 0.38 33.20 -18.91
C GLY A 513 -1.06 32.77 -19.22
N SER A 514 -1.94 33.74 -19.29
CA SER A 514 -3.37 33.53 -19.60
C SER A 514 -3.58 33.12 -21.05
#